data_eee0738f3b6e1006a3234295583783be
#
_entry.id   eee0738f3b6e1006a3234295583783be
#
_cell.length_a   1.000
_cell.length_b   1.000
_cell.length_c   1.000
_cell.angle_alpha   90.00
_cell.angle_beta   90.00
_cell.angle_gamma   90.00
#
_symmetry.space_group_name_H-M   'P 1'
#
loop_
_entity.id
_entity.type
_entity.pdbx_description
1 polymer ?
#
loop_
_entity_poly.entity_id
_entity_poly.type
_entity_poly.pdbx_seq_one_letter_code
_entity_poly.pdbx_strand_id
1 'polypeptide(L)'
;MASLYSKLARRPLGVLEELEGGVAEWLQGIGLLLVIVVLNTALSLLAGVKTPVEEFLEALQAAVSFSVLLAASVWVVLALVLGRTESPLKIHAASIIIMLPLILGPVPVMGLIAVLVTFGLVYVLLHQIARLSRGQAAGLMLLVWAIIAVVAVAYARLWA
;
A
#
# COMPACT_ATOMS: atom_id res chain seq x y z
N MET A 1 -14.83 17.02 -11.03
CA MET A 1 -13.77 16.33 -10.23
C MET A 1 -12.93 15.44 -11.15
N ALA A 2 -11.61 15.58 -11.13
CA ALA A 2 -10.74 14.67 -11.88
C ALA A 2 -10.76 13.30 -11.17
N SER A 3 -10.83 12.19 -11.93
CA SER A 3 -10.77 10.85 -11.31
C SER A 3 -9.39 10.59 -10.71
N LEU A 4 -9.31 9.71 -9.70
CA LEU A 4 -8.04 9.26 -9.09
C LEU A 4 -7.05 8.80 -10.16
N TYR A 5 -7.53 8.05 -11.16
CA TYR A 5 -6.72 7.56 -12.27
C TYR A 5 -6.11 8.69 -13.12
N SER A 6 -6.86 9.77 -13.37
CA SER A 6 -6.33 10.91 -14.13
C SER A 6 -5.30 11.72 -13.33
N LYS A 7 -5.48 11.81 -12.01
CA LYS A 7 -4.51 12.42 -11.10
C LYS A 7 -3.22 11.57 -11.06
N LEU A 8 -3.36 10.24 -10.92
CA LEU A 8 -2.24 9.30 -10.89
C LEU A 8 -1.42 9.31 -12.18
N ALA A 9 -2.08 9.37 -13.34
CA ALA A 9 -1.40 9.42 -14.64
C ALA A 9 -0.61 10.72 -14.86
N ARG A 10 -1.07 11.84 -14.30
CA ARG A 10 -0.40 13.13 -14.44
C ARG A 10 0.74 13.35 -13.46
N ARG A 11 0.54 12.96 -12.19
CA ARG A 11 1.50 13.18 -11.10
C ARG A 11 1.43 12.02 -10.11
N PRO A 12 2.11 10.89 -10.38
CA PRO A 12 1.95 9.67 -9.58
C PRO A 12 2.28 9.85 -8.08
N LEU A 13 3.24 10.68 -7.73
CA LEU A 13 3.54 10.98 -6.33
C LEU A 13 2.71 12.15 -5.77
N GLY A 14 2.39 13.14 -6.60
CA GLY A 14 1.57 14.30 -6.19
C GLY A 14 0.12 13.95 -5.90
N VAL A 15 -0.38 12.80 -6.40
CA VAL A 15 -1.75 12.35 -6.14
C VAL A 15 -2.03 12.18 -4.65
N LEU A 16 -1.03 11.82 -3.85
CA LEU A 16 -1.18 11.64 -2.40
C LEU A 16 -1.57 12.95 -1.69
N GLU A 17 -1.08 14.09 -2.16
CA GLU A 17 -1.44 15.42 -1.61
C GLU A 17 -2.85 15.83 -1.99
N GLU A 18 -3.33 15.37 -3.15
CA GLU A 18 -4.62 15.74 -3.73
C GLU A 18 -5.77 14.84 -3.27
N LEU A 19 -5.50 13.82 -2.43
CA LEU A 19 -6.55 12.95 -1.89
C LEU A 19 -7.40 13.70 -0.86
N GLU A 20 -8.69 13.73 -1.12
CA GLU A 20 -9.69 14.34 -0.23
C GLU A 20 -10.25 13.35 0.80
N GLY A 21 -10.11 12.05 0.54
CA GLY A 21 -10.57 10.96 1.42
C GLY A 21 -12.07 10.69 1.32
N GLY A 22 -12.67 11.03 0.19
CA GLY A 22 -14.06 10.72 -0.10
C GLY A 22 -14.28 9.24 -0.46
N VAL A 23 -15.51 8.76 -0.31
CA VAL A 23 -15.90 7.37 -0.65
C VAL A 23 -15.62 7.06 -2.13
N ALA A 24 -15.82 8.03 -3.04
CA ALA A 24 -15.56 7.83 -4.47
C ALA A 24 -14.08 7.58 -4.76
N GLU A 25 -13.16 8.32 -4.14
CA GLU A 25 -11.71 8.09 -4.27
C GLU A 25 -11.30 6.76 -3.66
N TRP A 26 -11.89 6.39 -2.52
CA TRP A 26 -11.65 5.10 -1.89
C TRP A 26 -12.09 3.94 -2.78
N LEU A 27 -13.29 4.01 -3.38
CA LEU A 27 -13.76 3.00 -4.34
C LEU A 27 -12.86 2.90 -5.57
N GLN A 28 -12.35 4.02 -6.09
CA GLN A 28 -11.36 4.02 -7.16
C GLN A 28 -10.04 3.37 -6.70
N GLY A 29 -9.64 3.58 -5.45
CA GLY A 29 -8.51 2.88 -4.84
C GLY A 29 -8.73 1.35 -4.82
N ILE A 30 -9.91 0.89 -4.41
CA ILE A 30 -10.26 -0.55 -4.47
C ILE A 30 -10.20 -1.09 -5.91
N GLY A 31 -10.70 -0.33 -6.88
CA GLY A 31 -10.56 -0.68 -8.30
C GLY A 31 -9.09 -0.81 -8.72
N LEU A 32 -8.22 0.09 -8.25
CA LEU A 32 -6.78 0.01 -8.48
C LEU A 32 -6.15 -1.23 -7.83
N LEU A 33 -6.58 -1.59 -6.62
CA LEU A 33 -6.11 -2.82 -5.95
C LEU A 33 -6.43 -4.06 -6.78
N LEU A 34 -7.64 -4.14 -7.35
CA LEU A 34 -8.00 -5.25 -8.25
C LEU A 34 -7.11 -5.28 -9.51
N VAL A 35 -6.79 -4.12 -10.07
CA VAL A 35 -5.84 -4.05 -11.21
C VAL A 35 -4.46 -4.57 -10.81
N ILE A 36 -3.96 -4.20 -9.62
CA ILE A 36 -2.69 -4.69 -9.09
C ILE A 36 -2.72 -6.22 -8.97
N VAL A 37 -3.78 -6.78 -8.40
CA VAL A 37 -3.95 -8.24 -8.23
C VAL A 37 -3.97 -8.95 -9.58
N VAL A 38 -4.78 -8.47 -10.54
CA VAL A 38 -4.88 -9.10 -11.87
C VAL A 38 -3.52 -9.09 -12.59
N LEU A 39 -2.81 -7.96 -12.57
CA LEU A 39 -1.50 -7.87 -13.22
C LEU A 39 -0.44 -8.72 -12.50
N ASN A 40 -0.46 -8.76 -11.18
CA ASN A 40 0.43 -9.63 -10.39
C ASN A 40 0.17 -11.11 -10.73
N THR A 41 -1.09 -11.55 -10.74
CA THR A 41 -1.48 -12.90 -11.14
C THR A 41 -1.02 -13.23 -12.57
N ALA A 42 -1.23 -12.31 -13.52
CA ALA A 42 -0.81 -12.52 -14.90
C ALA A 42 0.72 -12.71 -15.01
N LEU A 43 1.50 -11.93 -14.28
CA LEU A 43 2.96 -12.08 -14.24
C LEU A 43 3.39 -13.39 -13.57
N SER A 44 2.74 -13.83 -12.50
CA SER A 44 2.98 -15.13 -11.85
C SER A 44 2.74 -16.29 -12.81
N LEU A 45 1.66 -16.24 -13.58
CA LEU A 45 1.34 -17.26 -14.57
C LEU A 45 2.38 -17.33 -15.70
N LEU A 46 2.87 -16.17 -16.16
CA LEU A 46 3.96 -16.12 -17.15
C LEU A 46 5.28 -16.69 -16.59
N ALA A 47 5.48 -16.61 -15.27
CA ALA A 47 6.61 -17.24 -14.59
C ALA A 47 6.44 -18.76 -14.35
N GLY A 48 5.31 -19.36 -14.78
CA GLY A 48 5.07 -20.80 -14.71
C GLY A 48 4.59 -21.32 -13.35
N VAL A 49 4.02 -20.45 -12.52
CA VAL A 49 3.57 -20.77 -11.15
C VAL A 49 2.05 -20.99 -11.14
N LYS A 50 1.61 -22.17 -10.64
CA LYS A 50 0.23 -22.53 -10.18
C LYS A 50 -0.96 -22.41 -11.16
N THR A 51 -2.12 -22.80 -10.66
CA THR A 51 -3.40 -22.62 -11.37
C THR A 51 -3.87 -21.18 -11.28
N PRO A 52 -4.51 -20.63 -12.34
CA PRO A 52 -4.90 -19.21 -12.38
C PRO A 52 -5.80 -18.76 -11.22
N VAL A 53 -6.71 -19.64 -10.79
CA VAL A 53 -7.68 -19.31 -9.72
C VAL A 53 -7.02 -19.26 -8.36
N GLU A 54 -6.16 -20.23 -8.04
CA GLU A 54 -5.45 -20.26 -6.76
C GLU A 54 -4.52 -19.05 -6.62
N GLU A 55 -3.73 -18.77 -7.67
CA GLU A 55 -2.83 -17.63 -7.69
C GLU A 55 -3.59 -16.30 -7.53
N PHE A 56 -4.73 -16.14 -8.20
CA PHE A 56 -5.57 -14.95 -8.06
C PHE A 56 -6.09 -14.78 -6.63
N LEU A 57 -6.58 -15.85 -6.01
CA LEU A 57 -7.10 -15.79 -4.65
C LEU A 57 -6.00 -15.49 -3.62
N GLU A 58 -4.83 -16.11 -3.77
CA GLU A 58 -3.67 -15.83 -2.91
C GLU A 58 -3.20 -14.38 -3.07
N ALA A 59 -3.06 -13.90 -4.31
CA ALA A 59 -2.68 -12.51 -4.58
C ALA A 59 -3.72 -11.51 -4.04
N LEU A 60 -5.00 -11.81 -4.18
CA LEU A 60 -6.09 -10.97 -3.66
C LEU A 60 -6.04 -10.92 -2.13
N GLN A 61 -5.93 -12.07 -1.47
CA GLN A 61 -5.84 -12.14 -0.01
C GLN A 61 -4.62 -11.38 0.50
N ALA A 62 -3.45 -11.58 -0.12
CA ALA A 62 -2.22 -10.90 0.25
C ALA A 62 -2.34 -9.37 0.07
N ALA A 63 -2.86 -8.92 -1.07
CA ALA A 63 -3.02 -7.51 -1.39
C ALA A 63 -4.00 -6.81 -0.44
N VAL A 64 -5.16 -7.42 -0.17
CA VAL A 64 -6.17 -6.88 0.77
C VAL A 64 -5.58 -6.83 2.18
N SER A 65 -5.01 -7.93 2.67
CA SER A 65 -4.44 -8.00 4.02
C SER A 65 -3.32 -6.98 4.20
N PHE A 66 -2.42 -6.85 3.23
CA PHE A 66 -1.31 -5.90 3.30
C PHE A 66 -1.79 -4.45 3.22
N SER A 67 -2.75 -4.13 2.34
CA SER A 67 -3.29 -2.77 2.23
C SER A 67 -3.97 -2.31 3.52
N VAL A 68 -4.75 -3.18 4.14
CA VAL A 68 -5.43 -2.91 5.41
C VAL A 68 -4.43 -2.77 6.55
N LEU A 69 -3.46 -3.70 6.65
CA LEU A 69 -2.43 -3.66 7.68
C LEU A 69 -1.58 -2.38 7.58
N LEU A 70 -1.19 -2.01 6.36
CA LEU A 70 -0.42 -0.80 6.11
C LEU A 70 -1.22 0.45 6.49
N ALA A 71 -2.48 0.53 6.03
CA ALA A 71 -3.36 1.66 6.34
C ALA A 71 -3.61 1.78 7.85
N ALA A 72 -3.90 0.67 8.52
CA ALA A 72 -4.09 0.64 9.97
C ALA A 72 -2.82 1.08 10.72
N SER A 73 -1.65 0.58 10.32
CA SER A 73 -0.37 0.95 10.94
C SER A 73 -0.08 2.44 10.78
N VAL A 74 -0.27 3.00 9.58
CA VAL A 74 -0.12 4.44 9.33
C VAL A 74 -1.12 5.24 10.16
N TRP A 75 -2.40 4.84 10.18
CA TRP A 75 -3.43 5.53 10.94
C TRP A 75 -3.13 5.52 12.45
N VAL A 76 -2.74 4.38 13.01
CA VAL A 76 -2.37 4.24 14.42
C VAL A 76 -1.18 5.14 14.76
N VAL A 77 -0.14 5.17 13.93
CA VAL A 77 1.03 6.02 14.13
C VAL A 77 0.65 7.51 14.09
N LEU A 78 -0.18 7.93 13.13
CA LEU A 78 -0.64 9.32 13.06
C LEU A 78 -1.52 9.71 14.25
N ALA A 79 -2.44 8.82 14.66
CA ALA A 79 -3.35 9.07 15.76
C ALA A 79 -2.65 9.08 17.11
N LEU A 80 -1.84 8.06 17.43
CA LEU A 80 -1.25 7.88 18.75
C LEU A 80 0.04 8.71 18.96
N VAL A 81 0.87 8.89 17.93
CA VAL A 81 2.14 9.58 18.05
C VAL A 81 2.00 11.08 17.79
N LEU A 82 1.15 11.47 16.84
CA LEU A 82 1.00 12.86 16.43
C LEU A 82 -0.32 13.51 16.89
N GLY A 83 -1.26 12.73 17.46
CA GLY A 83 -2.59 13.23 17.82
C GLY A 83 -3.40 13.71 16.61
N ARG A 84 -3.09 13.24 15.40
CA ARG A 84 -3.75 13.65 14.15
C ARG A 84 -4.75 12.60 13.71
N THR A 85 -5.96 13.03 13.38
CA THR A 85 -7.05 12.19 12.88
C THR A 85 -7.25 12.44 11.39
N GLU A 86 -6.43 11.78 10.55
CA GLU A 86 -6.69 11.75 9.10
C GLU A 86 -7.82 10.75 8.81
N SER A 87 -8.56 10.98 7.72
CA SER A 87 -9.61 10.06 7.28
C SER A 87 -9.05 8.66 7.01
N PRO A 88 -9.60 7.59 7.64
CA PRO A 88 -9.15 6.22 7.36
C PRO A 88 -9.28 5.84 5.88
N LEU A 89 -10.31 6.34 5.19
CA LEU A 89 -10.51 6.11 3.76
C LEU A 89 -9.39 6.74 2.92
N LYS A 90 -8.95 7.95 3.29
CA LYS A 90 -7.82 8.63 2.65
C LYS A 90 -6.53 7.83 2.80
N ILE A 91 -6.24 7.39 4.02
CA ILE A 91 -5.04 6.61 4.31
C ILE A 91 -5.06 5.27 3.57
N HIS A 92 -6.23 4.59 3.54
CA HIS A 92 -6.35 3.32 2.84
C HIS A 92 -6.17 3.48 1.32
N ALA A 93 -6.82 4.49 0.70
CA ALA A 93 -6.63 4.79 -0.72
C ALA A 93 -5.15 5.11 -1.04
N ALA A 94 -4.50 5.90 -0.21
CA ALA A 94 -3.07 6.19 -0.34
C ALA A 94 -2.19 4.95 -0.18
N SER A 95 -2.51 4.07 0.77
CA SER A 95 -1.81 2.80 0.98
C SER A 95 -1.89 1.90 -0.25
N ILE A 96 -3.04 1.84 -0.94
CA ILE A 96 -3.19 1.09 -2.19
C ILE A 96 -2.31 1.70 -3.29
N ILE A 97 -2.27 3.03 -3.42
CA ILE A 97 -1.45 3.71 -4.45
C ILE A 97 0.04 3.36 -4.28
N ILE A 98 0.55 3.37 -3.07
CA ILE A 98 1.97 3.05 -2.82
C ILE A 98 2.30 1.56 -3.01
N MET A 99 1.31 0.68 -3.13
CA MET A 99 1.48 -0.73 -3.46
C MET A 99 1.67 -1.00 -4.96
N LEU A 100 1.47 -0.01 -5.83
CA LEU A 100 1.63 -0.17 -7.28
C LEU A 100 2.93 -0.90 -7.71
N PRO A 101 4.11 -0.63 -7.12
CA PRO A 101 5.32 -1.36 -7.47
C PRO A 101 5.23 -2.87 -7.25
N LEU A 102 4.38 -3.33 -6.31
CA LEU A 102 4.23 -4.75 -5.98
C LEU A 102 3.59 -5.59 -7.11
N ILE A 103 3.08 -4.95 -8.18
CA ILE A 103 2.71 -5.63 -9.42
C ILE A 103 3.87 -6.49 -9.93
N LEU A 104 5.11 -6.01 -9.77
CA LEU A 104 6.33 -6.69 -10.22
C LEU A 104 6.81 -7.78 -9.23
N GLY A 105 6.07 -8.04 -8.15
CA GLY A 105 6.40 -9.01 -7.11
C GLY A 105 6.80 -10.40 -7.64
N PRO A 106 6.07 -10.99 -8.61
CA PRO A 106 6.38 -12.31 -9.14
C PRO A 106 7.72 -12.41 -9.91
N VAL A 107 8.28 -11.28 -10.35
CA VAL A 107 9.56 -11.28 -11.06
C VAL A 107 10.70 -11.17 -10.03
N PRO A 108 11.58 -12.18 -9.86
CA PRO A 108 12.47 -12.32 -8.70
C PRO A 108 13.28 -11.06 -8.34
N VAL A 109 14.03 -10.51 -9.28
CA VAL A 109 14.84 -9.29 -9.02
C VAL A 109 13.96 -8.05 -8.92
N MET A 110 12.96 -7.92 -9.79
CA MET A 110 12.04 -6.78 -9.79
C MET A 110 11.15 -6.78 -8.56
N GLY A 111 10.78 -7.96 -8.05
CA GLY A 111 10.02 -8.09 -6.80
C GLY A 111 10.76 -7.50 -5.61
N LEU A 112 12.08 -7.78 -5.48
CA LEU A 112 12.90 -7.16 -4.43
C LEU A 112 12.95 -5.63 -4.56
N ILE A 113 13.16 -5.14 -5.79
CA ILE A 113 13.15 -3.69 -6.06
C ILE A 113 11.78 -3.10 -5.72
N ALA A 114 10.70 -3.76 -6.11
CA ALA A 114 9.33 -3.33 -5.81
C ALA A 114 9.07 -3.19 -4.31
N VAL A 115 9.53 -4.15 -3.51
CA VAL A 115 9.44 -4.09 -2.04
C VAL A 115 10.22 -2.90 -1.50
N LEU A 116 11.46 -2.69 -1.93
CA LEU A 116 12.28 -1.55 -1.49
C LEU A 116 11.67 -0.20 -1.89
N VAL A 117 11.11 -0.10 -3.10
CA VAL A 117 10.40 1.10 -3.55
C VAL A 117 9.15 1.34 -2.70
N THR A 118 8.34 0.30 -2.46
CA THR A 118 7.16 0.40 -1.60
C THR A 118 7.54 0.82 -0.18
N PHE A 119 8.64 0.29 0.35
CA PHE A 119 9.21 0.71 1.64
C PHE A 119 9.47 2.22 1.66
N GLY A 120 10.15 2.74 0.64
CA GLY A 120 10.42 4.18 0.52
C GLY A 120 9.18 5.03 0.31
N LEU A 121 8.15 4.50 -0.39
CA LEU A 121 6.91 5.22 -0.64
C LEU A 121 6.07 5.45 0.63
N VAL A 122 6.24 4.65 1.68
CA VAL A 122 5.64 4.92 3.00
C VAL A 122 6.20 6.23 3.58
N TYR A 123 7.49 6.52 3.37
CA TYR A 123 8.06 7.82 3.75
C TYR A 123 7.38 8.96 2.99
N VAL A 124 7.18 8.82 1.67
CA VAL A 124 6.52 9.85 0.86
C VAL A 124 5.07 10.06 1.32
N LEU A 125 4.35 8.97 1.62
CA LEU A 125 3.00 9.02 2.16
C LEU A 125 2.94 9.82 3.46
N LEU A 126 3.80 9.51 4.42
CA LEU A 126 3.85 10.21 5.70
C LEU A 126 4.25 11.68 5.55
N HIS A 127 5.22 11.97 4.68
CA HIS A 127 5.67 13.33 4.42
C HIS A 127 4.57 14.18 3.78
N GLN A 128 3.87 13.67 2.78
CA GLN A 128 2.87 14.41 2.01
C GLN A 128 1.52 14.48 2.74
N ILE A 129 0.95 13.36 3.16
CA ILE A 129 -0.39 13.34 3.80
C ILE A 129 -0.37 14.03 5.15
N ALA A 130 0.60 13.69 6.00
CA ALA A 130 0.68 14.25 7.33
C ALA A 130 1.49 15.55 7.42
N ARG A 131 2.03 16.04 6.29
CA ARG A 131 2.86 17.26 6.21
C ARG A 131 3.97 17.28 7.26
N LEU A 132 4.66 16.16 7.41
CA LEU A 132 5.72 15.98 8.39
C LEU A 132 7.06 16.52 7.88
N SER A 133 7.95 16.91 8.79
CA SER A 133 9.34 17.16 8.43
C SER A 133 10.01 15.88 7.96
N ARG A 134 11.11 16.00 7.20
CA ARG A 134 11.85 14.85 6.66
C ARG A 134 12.29 13.87 7.75
N GLY A 135 12.80 14.37 8.88
CA GLY A 135 13.23 13.53 10.01
C GLY A 135 12.08 12.80 10.68
N GLN A 136 10.95 13.50 10.91
CA GLN A 136 9.75 12.88 11.47
C GLN A 136 9.18 11.79 10.57
N ALA A 137 9.05 12.06 9.25
CA ALA A 137 8.56 11.10 8.30
C ALA A 137 9.45 9.83 8.25
N ALA A 138 10.79 9.99 8.29
CA ALA A 138 11.72 8.87 8.32
C ALA A 138 11.59 8.04 9.62
N GLY A 139 11.51 8.67 10.77
CA GLY A 139 11.34 7.98 12.05
C GLY A 139 10.01 7.23 12.13
N LEU A 140 8.92 7.86 11.70
CA LEU A 140 7.60 7.21 11.71
C LEU A 140 7.47 6.12 10.64
N MET A 141 8.15 6.24 9.51
CA MET A 141 8.25 5.15 8.53
C MET A 141 8.83 3.89 9.17
N LEU A 142 9.92 4.00 9.92
CA LEU A 142 10.51 2.87 10.62
C LEU A 142 9.54 2.26 11.65
N LEU A 143 8.79 3.10 12.36
CA LEU A 143 7.78 2.65 13.30
C LEU A 143 6.63 1.90 12.61
N VAL A 144 6.12 2.39 11.48
CA VAL A 144 5.10 1.70 10.67
C VAL A 144 5.59 0.31 10.27
N TRP A 145 6.83 0.21 9.77
CA TRP A 145 7.41 -1.07 9.37
C TRP A 145 7.67 -2.00 10.54
N ALA A 146 8.06 -1.46 11.70
CA ALA A 146 8.20 -2.27 12.93
C ALA A 146 6.85 -2.87 13.35
N ILE A 147 5.75 -2.10 13.31
CA ILE A 147 4.40 -2.59 13.60
C ILE A 147 4.02 -3.71 12.63
N ILE A 148 4.22 -3.49 11.32
CA ILE A 148 3.92 -4.51 10.29
C ILE A 148 4.73 -5.79 10.55
N ALA A 149 6.02 -5.67 10.85
CA ALA A 149 6.87 -6.83 11.13
C ALA A 149 6.41 -7.61 12.38
N VAL A 150 6.06 -6.90 13.46
CA VAL A 150 5.53 -7.54 14.69
C VAL A 150 4.23 -8.29 14.40
N VAL A 151 3.30 -7.66 13.68
CA VAL A 151 2.03 -8.30 13.32
C VAL A 151 2.26 -9.50 12.41
N ALA A 152 3.15 -9.40 11.42
CA ALA A 152 3.47 -10.51 10.52
C ALA A 152 4.09 -11.71 11.28
N VAL A 153 5.01 -11.45 12.21
CA VAL A 153 5.60 -12.51 13.06
C VAL A 153 4.56 -13.13 14.00
N ALA A 154 3.70 -12.31 14.61
CA ALA A 154 2.62 -12.81 15.47
C ALA A 154 1.65 -13.69 14.67
N TYR A 155 1.26 -13.24 13.47
CA TYR A 155 0.41 -14.01 12.57
C TYR A 155 1.04 -15.35 12.19
N ALA A 156 2.29 -15.36 11.77
CA ALA A 156 3.00 -16.57 11.40
C ALA A 156 3.08 -17.59 12.55
N ARG A 157 3.22 -17.11 13.80
CA ARG A 157 3.24 -18.00 14.99
C ARG A 157 1.89 -18.58 15.37
N LEU A 158 0.79 -17.91 15.03
CA LEU A 158 -0.56 -18.40 15.33
C LEU A 158 -1.03 -19.48 14.35
N TRP A 159 -0.41 -19.56 13.18
CA TRP A 159 -0.79 -20.48 12.10
C TRP A 159 0.30 -21.53 11.77
N ALA A 160 1.40 -21.54 12.52
CA ALA A 160 2.42 -22.59 12.49
C ALA A 160 2.14 -23.66 13.54
#